data_5c6fbe02390ff5384450b81d9a0518f6
#
_entry.id   5c6fbe02390ff5384450b81d9a0518f6
#
_cell.length_a   1.000
_cell.length_b   1.000
_cell.length_c   1.000
_cell.angle_alpha   90.00
_cell.angle_beta   90.00
_cell.angle_gamma   90.00
#
_symmetry.space_group_name_H-M   'P 1'
#
loop_
_entity.id
_entity.type
_entity.pdbx_description
1 polymer ?
#
loop_
_entity_poly.entity_id
_entity_poly.type
_entity_poly.pdbx_seq_one_letter_code
_entity_poly.pdbx_strand_id
1 'polypeptide(L)'
;VTDADQHDADQHDASQHDASQHDASQHDGAGAGLQAGTTAQGVTAAAGFRAAGVTAGLKTSGKPDVALVVNDGPEAAVAAVFTSNRAQAHPVIWSRQVVGDGIARAVVLNSGGANCFTGPFGFQTTHLTAEAVADALGVGAGDVVVCSTGLIGVGDQTFRDNVLKGVGLASAALSPTGGPDAATAIMTTDTKPKQSVVTEDGWTVGGMAKGAGMLAPGLATMLVVITTDALLTSDELDQALRAATRVTFDRVDSDGCMSTNDTVVLMSSGASGTTPEVGDFQEALTAVCADLAKQLQQDAEGASHDIAIEVVGAVSEDDAVAVGRSVARNNLFKAAVFGNDPNWGRVLAAIGTTDAEFDPYTVDVSMNGVRVCHAGAPDEPSDAVDLTGRETHVLIDLGVGPHAATILTNDLTHDYVHENSAYSS
;
A
#
# COMPACT_ATOMS: atom_id res chain seq x y z
N VAL A 1 -31.90 70.23 11.64
CA VAL A 1 -31.30 71.56 11.53
C VAL A 1 -29.81 71.31 11.26
N THR A 2 -29.46 71.31 9.95
CA THR A 2 -28.47 72.14 9.23
C THR A 2 -27.01 71.99 9.72
N ASP A 3 -25.99 71.95 8.96
CA ASP A 3 -25.65 72.13 7.56
C ASP A 3 -24.19 71.70 7.38
N ALA A 4 -23.94 71.24 6.19
CA ALA A 4 -22.80 71.25 5.32
C ALA A 4 -21.62 72.22 5.68
N ASP A 5 -20.38 71.81 5.40
CA ASP A 5 -19.59 72.49 4.36
C ASP A 5 -18.30 71.72 4.00
N GLN A 6 -17.99 71.76 2.73
CA GLN A 6 -16.84 71.34 1.96
C GLN A 6 -15.59 72.21 2.23
N HIS A 7 -14.42 71.66 1.95
CA HIS A 7 -13.24 72.18 1.22
C HIS A 7 -11.98 71.46 1.72
N ASP A 8 -10.94 71.20 1.00
CA ASP A 8 -10.51 71.29 -0.39
C ASP A 8 -9.11 70.60 -0.43
N ALA A 9 -8.70 70.24 -1.57
CA ALA A 9 -7.46 69.55 -1.91
C ALA A 9 -6.20 70.35 -1.52
N ASP A 10 -5.10 69.59 -1.24
CA ASP A 10 -3.79 69.95 -1.76
C ASP A 10 -2.85 68.78 -1.90
N GLN A 11 -2.23 68.73 -3.09
CA GLN A 11 -1.16 67.85 -3.55
C GLN A 11 0.19 68.25 -2.93
N HIS A 12 1.03 67.29 -2.59
CA HIS A 12 2.50 67.35 -2.71
C HIS A 12 3.07 65.96 -2.54
N ASP A 13 3.54 65.43 -3.58
CA ASP A 13 4.88 65.34 -4.17
C ASP A 13 5.77 64.20 -3.60
N ALA A 14 6.33 63.51 -4.56
CA ALA A 14 7.10 62.28 -4.51
C ALA A 14 8.40 62.37 -3.67
N SER A 15 8.71 61.32 -2.98
CA SER A 15 10.11 60.93 -2.79
C SER A 15 10.27 59.40 -2.91
N GLN A 16 10.98 59.05 -3.96
CA GLN A 16 11.49 57.69 -4.22
C GLN A 16 12.41 57.25 -3.06
N HIS A 17 12.13 56.09 -2.46
CA HIS A 17 13.13 55.33 -1.76
C HIS A 17 13.29 53.95 -2.42
N ASP A 18 14.50 53.80 -2.90
CA ASP A 18 15.18 52.67 -3.47
C ASP A 18 14.97 51.38 -2.61
N ALA A 19 14.30 50.38 -3.18
CA ALA A 19 14.19 49.05 -2.56
C ALA A 19 15.31 48.19 -3.15
N SER A 20 16.30 47.96 -2.34
CA SER A 20 17.36 46.96 -2.58
C SER A 20 16.77 45.60 -2.84
N GLN A 21 16.99 45.08 -4.03
CA GLN A 21 16.74 43.72 -4.47
C GLN A 21 17.62 42.78 -3.60
N HIS A 22 16.99 41.98 -2.76
CA HIS A 22 17.60 40.75 -2.25
C HIS A 22 17.39 39.66 -3.29
N ASP A 23 18.49 39.30 -3.91
CA ASP A 23 18.67 38.17 -4.80
C ASP A 23 18.39 36.87 -4.05
N ALA A 24 17.21 36.26 -4.30
CA ALA A 24 16.90 34.92 -3.84
C ALA A 24 17.56 33.96 -4.83
N SER A 25 18.71 33.44 -4.46
CA SER A 25 19.38 32.34 -5.16
C SER A 25 18.41 31.15 -5.20
N GLN A 26 17.87 30.90 -6.38
CA GLN A 26 17.20 29.66 -6.77
C GLN A 26 18.20 28.51 -6.61
N HIS A 27 18.01 27.69 -5.60
CA HIS A 27 18.52 26.32 -5.62
C HIS A 27 17.62 25.52 -6.55
N ASP A 28 18.00 25.43 -7.81
CA ASP A 28 17.53 24.41 -8.72
C ASP A 28 18.07 23.05 -8.23
N GLY A 29 17.37 22.45 -7.28
CA GLY A 29 17.45 21.03 -7.04
C GLY A 29 16.73 20.32 -8.20
N ALA A 30 17.50 19.86 -9.18
CA ALA A 30 17.04 18.95 -10.19
C ALA A 30 16.64 17.63 -9.51
N GLY A 31 15.44 17.57 -9.00
CA GLY A 31 14.77 16.31 -8.74
C GLY A 31 14.53 15.65 -10.10
N ALA A 32 15.30 14.63 -10.43
CA ALA A 32 15.01 13.75 -11.55
C ALA A 32 13.60 13.19 -11.29
N GLY A 33 12.61 13.70 -12.00
CA GLY A 33 11.23 13.24 -11.89
C GLY A 33 11.20 11.77 -12.29
N LEU A 34 10.90 10.89 -11.32
CA LEU A 34 10.58 9.50 -11.53
C LEU A 34 9.41 9.46 -12.54
N GLN A 35 9.68 9.11 -13.77
CA GLN A 35 8.65 8.92 -14.79
C GLN A 35 8.06 7.53 -14.56
N ALA A 36 6.88 7.46 -13.98
CA ALA A 36 6.05 6.27 -14.04
C ALA A 36 5.68 6.01 -15.51
N GLY A 37 6.44 5.14 -16.15
CA GLY A 37 6.25 4.77 -17.55
C GLY A 37 5.02 3.90 -17.73
N THR A 38 4.06 4.34 -18.52
CA THR A 38 2.80 3.69 -18.84
C THR A 38 2.93 2.57 -19.87
N THR A 39 3.59 1.50 -19.54
CA THR A 39 3.33 0.10 -19.93
C THR A 39 3.95 -0.79 -18.88
N ALA A 40 3.42 -0.67 -17.67
CA ALA A 40 3.92 -1.43 -16.55
C ALA A 40 3.80 -2.93 -16.86
N GLN A 41 4.92 -3.61 -17.03
CA GLN A 41 4.98 -5.07 -17.07
C GLN A 41 5.02 -5.65 -15.66
N GLY A 42 4.82 -4.80 -14.64
CA GLY A 42 4.78 -5.18 -13.23
C GLY A 42 5.98 -6.04 -12.87
N VAL A 43 5.73 -7.25 -12.37
CA VAL A 43 6.77 -8.19 -11.93
C VAL A 43 7.67 -8.73 -13.06
N THR A 44 7.35 -8.47 -14.31
CA THR A 44 8.21 -8.88 -15.45
C THR A 44 8.96 -7.70 -16.06
N ALA A 45 8.94 -6.52 -15.43
CA ALA A 45 9.73 -5.37 -15.87
C ALA A 45 11.24 -5.57 -15.58
N ALA A 46 11.57 -6.15 -14.45
CA ALA A 46 12.93 -6.53 -14.11
C ALA A 46 13.39 -7.74 -14.94
N ALA A 47 14.62 -7.70 -15.44
CA ALA A 47 15.19 -8.79 -16.24
C ALA A 47 15.31 -10.08 -15.41
N GLY A 48 15.21 -11.25 -16.09
CA GLY A 48 15.32 -12.55 -15.44
C GLY A 48 14.01 -13.07 -14.84
N PHE A 49 12.88 -12.41 -15.04
CA PHE A 49 11.57 -12.86 -14.56
C PHE A 49 10.62 -13.22 -15.69
N ARG A 50 9.86 -14.29 -15.47
CA ARG A 50 8.67 -14.66 -16.25
C ARG A 50 7.46 -14.78 -15.31
N ALA A 51 6.28 -14.51 -15.85
CA ALA A 51 5.05 -14.68 -15.11
C ALA A 51 3.92 -15.23 -15.99
N ALA A 52 2.87 -15.72 -15.35
CA ALA A 52 1.62 -16.11 -15.98
C ALA A 52 0.45 -15.89 -15.04
N GLY A 53 -0.73 -15.63 -15.61
CA GLY A 53 -2.02 -15.63 -14.92
C GLY A 53 -3.02 -16.46 -15.71
N VAL A 54 -3.69 -17.43 -15.06
CA VAL A 54 -4.57 -18.40 -15.72
C VAL A 54 -5.87 -18.61 -14.96
N THR A 55 -6.89 -19.16 -15.65
CA THR A 55 -8.16 -19.57 -15.04
C THR A 55 -8.12 -21.09 -14.75
N ALA A 56 -8.11 -21.44 -13.47
CA ALA A 56 -8.19 -22.82 -13.01
C ALA A 56 -9.59 -23.26 -12.59
N GLY A 57 -10.47 -22.30 -12.24
CA GLY A 57 -11.85 -22.54 -11.80
C GLY A 57 -12.01 -22.42 -10.28
N LEU A 58 -11.15 -21.66 -9.62
CA LEU A 58 -11.28 -21.34 -8.19
C LEU A 58 -12.34 -20.26 -7.95
N LYS A 59 -12.50 -19.33 -8.90
CA LYS A 59 -13.54 -18.30 -8.87
C LYS A 59 -14.76 -18.73 -9.67
N THR A 60 -15.94 -18.58 -9.10
CA THR A 60 -17.20 -18.86 -9.80
C THR A 60 -17.46 -17.91 -10.97
N SER A 61 -16.81 -16.74 -10.98
CA SER A 61 -16.89 -15.76 -12.06
C SER A 61 -16.19 -16.18 -13.36
N GLY A 62 -15.36 -17.22 -13.33
CA GLY A 62 -14.55 -17.64 -14.48
C GLY A 62 -13.37 -16.72 -14.82
N LYS A 63 -13.11 -15.70 -13.98
CA LYS A 63 -11.92 -14.83 -14.12
C LYS A 63 -10.65 -15.60 -13.79
N PRO A 64 -9.45 -15.14 -14.26
CA PRO A 64 -8.17 -15.71 -13.85
C PRO A 64 -8.02 -15.79 -12.33
N ASP A 65 -7.41 -16.87 -11.82
CA ASP A 65 -7.41 -17.17 -10.39
C ASP A 65 -6.14 -17.88 -9.88
N VAL A 66 -5.19 -18.20 -10.77
CA VAL A 66 -3.85 -18.68 -10.40
C VAL A 66 -2.80 -17.88 -11.14
N ALA A 67 -1.81 -17.37 -10.41
CA ALA A 67 -0.64 -16.69 -10.93
C ALA A 67 0.65 -17.46 -10.55
N LEU A 68 1.66 -17.40 -11.41
CA LEU A 68 2.99 -17.91 -11.15
C LEU A 68 4.01 -16.87 -11.62
N VAL A 69 4.95 -16.52 -10.73
CA VAL A 69 6.10 -15.66 -11.01
C VAL A 69 7.36 -16.50 -10.82
N VAL A 70 8.26 -16.49 -11.79
CA VAL A 70 9.47 -17.31 -11.79
C VAL A 70 10.70 -16.44 -11.98
N ASN A 71 11.70 -16.67 -11.16
CA ASN A 71 13.03 -16.10 -11.27
C ASN A 71 13.95 -17.07 -12.01
N ASP A 72 14.24 -16.78 -13.28
CA ASP A 72 15.17 -17.52 -14.14
C ASP A 72 16.59 -16.91 -14.13
N GLY A 73 16.83 -15.86 -13.34
CA GLY A 73 18.11 -15.17 -13.31
C GLY A 73 19.24 -15.95 -12.66
N PRO A 74 20.46 -15.44 -12.73
CA PRO A 74 21.63 -16.09 -12.14
C PRO A 74 21.54 -16.20 -10.62
N GLU A 75 20.90 -15.23 -9.97
CA GLU A 75 20.70 -15.21 -8.52
C GLU A 75 19.24 -15.55 -8.14
N ALA A 76 19.03 -15.89 -6.87
CA ALA A 76 17.71 -16.27 -6.35
C ALA A 76 17.44 -15.68 -4.96
N ALA A 77 18.05 -14.55 -4.66
CA ALA A 77 17.87 -13.90 -3.36
C ALA A 77 16.41 -13.47 -3.17
N VAL A 78 15.89 -13.71 -1.96
CA VAL A 78 14.52 -13.38 -1.58
C VAL A 78 14.47 -12.82 -0.17
N ALA A 79 13.55 -11.88 0.04
CA ALA A 79 13.07 -11.46 1.34
C ALA A 79 11.54 -11.39 1.34
N ALA A 80 10.93 -11.55 2.50
CA ALA A 80 9.49 -11.38 2.62
C ALA A 80 9.07 -10.89 4.01
N VAL A 81 7.99 -10.12 4.03
CA VAL A 81 7.27 -9.76 5.24
C VAL A 81 5.86 -10.34 5.19
N PHE A 82 5.35 -10.71 6.35
CA PHE A 82 4.11 -11.47 6.48
C PHE A 82 3.22 -10.85 7.55
N THR A 83 1.91 -11.09 7.43
CA THR A 83 0.92 -10.68 8.42
C THR A 83 1.37 -10.92 9.85
N SER A 84 1.12 -9.96 10.72
CA SER A 84 1.29 -10.08 12.16
C SER A 84 0.08 -10.72 12.86
N ASN A 85 -0.98 -11.05 12.10
CA ASN A 85 -2.14 -11.76 12.65
C ASN A 85 -1.73 -13.10 13.23
N ARG A 86 -2.21 -13.41 14.43
CA ARG A 86 -1.95 -14.72 15.07
C ARG A 86 -2.67 -15.89 14.38
N ALA A 87 -3.76 -15.59 13.66
CA ALA A 87 -4.51 -16.52 12.82
C ALA A 87 -3.87 -16.61 11.42
N GLN A 88 -2.67 -17.17 11.32
CA GLN A 88 -1.94 -17.29 10.07
C GLN A 88 -2.47 -18.43 9.20
N ALA A 89 -2.67 -18.15 7.91
CA ALA A 89 -3.01 -19.15 6.90
C ALA A 89 -1.86 -20.13 6.64
N HIS A 90 -2.18 -21.33 6.16
CA HIS A 90 -1.16 -22.35 5.85
C HIS A 90 -0.11 -21.87 4.84
N PRO A 91 -0.45 -21.14 3.77
CA PRO A 91 0.54 -20.55 2.87
C PRO A 91 1.55 -19.63 3.57
N VAL A 92 1.10 -18.81 4.53
CA VAL A 92 1.98 -17.93 5.31
C VAL A 92 2.98 -18.74 6.14
N ILE A 93 2.50 -19.80 6.82
CA ILE A 93 3.34 -20.68 7.65
C ILE A 93 4.41 -21.36 6.78
N TRP A 94 4.02 -21.88 5.62
CA TRP A 94 4.92 -22.50 4.64
C TRP A 94 5.95 -21.49 4.10
N SER A 95 5.48 -20.37 3.57
CA SER A 95 6.32 -19.39 2.89
C SER A 95 7.33 -18.72 3.82
N ARG A 96 6.98 -18.55 5.11
CA ARG A 96 7.92 -18.09 6.13
C ARG A 96 9.09 -19.06 6.34
N GLN A 97 8.88 -20.36 6.17
CA GLN A 97 9.95 -21.35 6.24
C GLN A 97 10.81 -21.33 4.98
N VAL A 98 10.18 -21.22 3.80
CA VAL A 98 10.86 -21.13 2.50
C VAL A 98 11.86 -19.97 2.46
N VAL A 99 11.44 -18.76 2.83
CA VAL A 99 12.32 -17.57 2.76
C VAL A 99 13.38 -17.53 3.86
N GLY A 100 13.40 -18.51 4.76
CA GLY A 100 14.30 -18.52 5.92
C GLY A 100 15.78 -18.71 5.57
N ASP A 101 16.11 -19.28 4.44
CA ASP A 101 17.48 -19.42 3.92
C ASP A 101 17.85 -18.32 2.91
N GLY A 102 16.93 -17.42 2.60
CA GLY A 102 17.13 -16.29 1.68
C GLY A 102 17.09 -16.66 0.21
N ILE A 103 16.58 -17.84 -0.16
CA ILE A 103 16.54 -18.33 -1.54
C ILE A 103 15.10 -18.67 -1.95
N ALA A 104 14.65 -18.16 -3.11
CA ALA A 104 13.43 -18.61 -3.77
C ALA A 104 13.51 -18.43 -5.29
N ARG A 105 12.97 -19.41 -6.02
CA ARG A 105 12.91 -19.43 -7.49
C ARG A 105 11.53 -19.13 -8.03
N ALA A 106 10.48 -19.31 -7.25
CA ALA A 106 9.11 -19.07 -7.70
C ALA A 106 8.21 -18.58 -6.59
N VAL A 107 7.19 -17.81 -7.00
CA VAL A 107 6.03 -17.45 -6.17
C VAL A 107 4.78 -17.90 -6.92
N VAL A 108 4.01 -18.81 -6.31
CA VAL A 108 2.70 -19.20 -6.81
C VAL A 108 1.62 -18.57 -5.94
N LEU A 109 0.63 -17.97 -6.59
CA LEU A 109 -0.46 -17.27 -5.91
C LEU A 109 -1.81 -17.79 -6.43
N ASN A 110 -2.77 -18.01 -5.54
CA ASN A 110 -4.15 -18.26 -5.95
C ASN A 110 -5.10 -17.25 -5.29
N SER A 111 -6.19 -16.97 -6.00
CA SER A 111 -7.36 -16.25 -5.50
C SER A 111 -8.60 -17.15 -5.57
N GLY A 112 -9.61 -16.89 -4.69
CA GLY A 112 -10.83 -17.72 -4.59
C GLY A 112 -10.89 -18.61 -3.34
N GLY A 113 -9.82 -18.70 -2.57
CA GLY A 113 -9.79 -19.38 -1.28
C GLY A 113 -8.50 -19.06 -0.53
N ALA A 114 -8.63 -18.64 0.73
CA ALA A 114 -7.52 -18.22 1.58
C ALA A 114 -6.66 -19.39 2.08
N ASN A 115 -7.17 -20.61 2.03
CA ASN A 115 -6.56 -21.79 2.64
C ASN A 115 -6.16 -21.55 4.11
N CYS A 116 -7.04 -20.86 4.84
CA CYS A 116 -6.91 -20.53 6.26
C CYS A 116 -7.98 -21.27 7.05
N PHE A 117 -7.64 -21.80 8.23
CA PHE A 117 -8.51 -22.64 9.08
C PHE A 117 -9.05 -23.90 8.38
N THR A 118 -8.31 -24.45 7.45
CA THR A 118 -8.65 -25.66 6.67
C THR A 118 -8.03 -26.95 7.23
N GLY A 119 -7.42 -26.86 8.40
CA GLY A 119 -6.83 -27.99 9.11
C GLY A 119 -5.63 -28.63 8.40
N PRO A 120 -5.24 -29.87 8.79
CA PRO A 120 -4.09 -30.56 8.18
C PRO A 120 -4.22 -30.76 6.67
N PHE A 121 -5.44 -30.88 6.17
CA PHE A 121 -5.70 -31.00 4.73
C PHE A 121 -5.25 -29.75 3.96
N GLY A 122 -5.58 -28.57 4.47
CA GLY A 122 -5.17 -27.32 3.83
C GLY A 122 -3.64 -27.11 3.87
N PHE A 123 -2.98 -27.52 4.96
CA PHE A 123 -1.52 -27.48 5.03
C PHE A 123 -0.90 -28.43 3.98
N GLN A 124 -1.44 -29.65 3.85
CA GLN A 124 -1.03 -30.57 2.78
C GLN A 124 -1.27 -29.99 1.39
N THR A 125 -2.37 -29.23 1.16
CA THR A 125 -2.62 -28.57 -0.11
C THR A 125 -1.51 -27.58 -0.43
N THR A 126 -1.05 -26.78 0.53
CA THR A 126 0.08 -25.86 0.35
C THR A 126 1.36 -26.61 -0.08
N HIS A 127 1.70 -27.73 0.59
CA HIS A 127 2.83 -28.58 0.23
C HIS A 127 2.73 -29.11 -1.20
N LEU A 128 1.60 -29.69 -1.56
CA LEU A 128 1.37 -30.24 -2.90
C LEU A 128 1.43 -29.14 -3.98
N THR A 129 1.02 -27.92 -3.64
CA THR A 129 1.13 -26.77 -4.56
C THR A 129 2.60 -26.43 -4.82
N ALA A 130 3.43 -26.36 -3.78
CA ALA A 130 4.86 -26.11 -3.91
C ALA A 130 5.57 -27.24 -4.69
N GLU A 131 5.26 -28.51 -4.38
CA GLU A 131 5.80 -29.69 -5.09
C GLU A 131 5.42 -29.68 -6.59
N ALA A 132 4.17 -29.35 -6.91
CA ALA A 132 3.70 -29.27 -8.31
C ALA A 132 4.44 -28.19 -9.11
N VAL A 133 4.71 -27.01 -8.49
CA VAL A 133 5.52 -25.95 -9.11
C VAL A 133 6.97 -26.43 -9.28
N ALA A 134 7.53 -27.04 -8.25
CA ALA A 134 8.90 -27.55 -8.24
C ALA A 134 9.11 -28.59 -9.36
N ASP A 135 8.19 -29.54 -9.50
CA ASP A 135 8.22 -30.55 -10.57
C ASP A 135 8.13 -29.92 -11.96
N ALA A 136 7.24 -28.92 -12.15
CA ALA A 136 7.05 -28.25 -13.42
C ALA A 136 8.25 -27.39 -13.86
N LEU A 137 8.99 -26.83 -12.90
CA LEU A 137 10.13 -25.94 -13.15
C LEU A 137 11.50 -26.62 -13.01
N GLY A 138 11.57 -27.81 -12.41
CA GLY A 138 12.83 -28.50 -12.12
C GLY A 138 13.61 -27.86 -10.97
N VAL A 139 12.93 -27.30 -9.97
CA VAL A 139 13.52 -26.66 -8.79
C VAL A 139 13.16 -27.42 -7.50
N GLY A 140 13.66 -26.99 -6.35
CA GLY A 140 13.25 -27.55 -5.05
C GLY A 140 11.90 -27.01 -4.60
N ALA A 141 11.07 -27.83 -3.95
CA ALA A 141 9.82 -27.32 -3.33
C ALA A 141 10.11 -26.28 -2.23
N GLY A 142 11.28 -26.38 -1.57
CA GLY A 142 11.77 -25.38 -0.61
C GLY A 142 12.11 -24.02 -1.22
N ASP A 143 12.18 -23.90 -2.55
CA ASP A 143 12.44 -22.66 -3.28
C ASP A 143 11.14 -22.02 -3.83
N VAL A 144 9.97 -22.53 -3.42
CA VAL A 144 8.66 -22.09 -3.89
C VAL A 144 7.86 -21.42 -2.78
N VAL A 145 7.67 -20.14 -2.88
CA VAL A 145 6.75 -19.35 -2.02
C VAL A 145 5.31 -19.60 -2.48
N VAL A 146 4.41 -19.85 -1.54
CA VAL A 146 2.99 -20.07 -1.82
C VAL A 146 2.16 -18.98 -1.15
N CYS A 147 1.28 -18.33 -1.92
CA CYS A 147 0.36 -17.30 -1.43
C CYS A 147 -1.08 -17.68 -1.82
N SER A 148 -2.02 -17.42 -0.95
CA SER A 148 -3.45 -17.65 -1.20
C SER A 148 -4.28 -16.47 -0.71
N THR A 149 -5.40 -16.20 -1.37
CA THR A 149 -6.37 -15.17 -0.94
C THR A 149 -7.79 -15.55 -1.32
N GLY A 150 -8.77 -14.99 -0.63
CA GLY A 150 -10.19 -15.25 -0.83
C GLY A 150 -10.84 -15.72 0.48
N LEU A 151 -11.92 -16.48 0.39
CA LEU A 151 -12.70 -16.93 1.54
C LEU A 151 -11.90 -17.76 2.54
N ILE A 152 -12.01 -17.41 3.82
CA ILE A 152 -11.51 -18.22 4.94
C ILE A 152 -12.37 -19.48 5.08
N GLY A 153 -11.74 -20.63 5.35
CA GLY A 153 -12.40 -21.92 5.46
C GLY A 153 -12.59 -22.67 4.15
N VAL A 154 -12.27 -22.04 3.00
CA VAL A 154 -12.25 -22.72 1.70
C VAL A 154 -10.92 -23.43 1.49
N GLY A 155 -10.96 -24.74 1.24
CA GLY A 155 -9.79 -25.59 1.08
C GLY A 155 -10.14 -27.07 1.01
N ASP A 156 -11.23 -27.45 0.33
CA ASP A 156 -11.66 -28.82 0.08
C ASP A 156 -10.88 -29.50 -1.07
N GLN A 157 -11.28 -30.70 -1.44
CA GLN A 157 -10.64 -31.45 -2.51
C GLN A 157 -10.79 -30.72 -3.87
N THR A 158 -11.93 -30.11 -4.15
CA THR A 158 -12.17 -29.35 -5.37
C THR A 158 -11.23 -28.15 -5.49
N PHE A 159 -11.05 -27.42 -4.37
CA PHE A 159 -10.08 -26.32 -4.29
C PHE A 159 -8.67 -26.82 -4.60
N ARG A 160 -8.21 -27.93 -3.95
CA ARG A 160 -6.91 -28.52 -4.20
C ARG A 160 -6.71 -28.91 -5.65
N ASP A 161 -7.67 -29.64 -6.24
CA ASP A 161 -7.57 -30.11 -7.62
C ASP A 161 -7.47 -28.94 -8.61
N ASN A 162 -8.24 -27.88 -8.38
CA ASN A 162 -8.19 -26.66 -9.19
C ASN A 162 -6.89 -25.91 -9.02
N VAL A 163 -6.33 -25.77 -7.82
CA VAL A 163 -5.02 -25.13 -7.61
C VAL A 163 -3.93 -25.91 -8.38
N LEU A 164 -3.87 -27.24 -8.22
CA LEU A 164 -2.86 -28.07 -8.90
C LEU A 164 -3.01 -28.03 -10.42
N LYS A 165 -4.24 -28.05 -10.94
CA LYS A 165 -4.52 -27.82 -12.36
C LYS A 165 -4.02 -26.45 -12.81
N GLY A 166 -4.26 -25.41 -12.01
CA GLY A 166 -3.83 -24.04 -12.27
C GLY A 166 -2.31 -23.91 -12.35
N VAL A 167 -1.59 -24.59 -11.45
CA VAL A 167 -0.11 -24.66 -11.50
C VAL A 167 0.37 -25.21 -12.84
N GLY A 168 -0.20 -26.33 -13.31
CA GLY A 168 0.18 -26.89 -14.60
C GLY A 168 -0.09 -25.95 -15.77
N LEU A 169 -1.25 -25.26 -15.76
CA LEU A 169 -1.62 -24.28 -16.79
C LEU A 169 -0.68 -23.05 -16.76
N ALA A 170 -0.41 -22.51 -15.56
CA ALA A 170 0.44 -21.33 -15.39
C ALA A 170 1.89 -21.62 -15.81
N SER A 171 2.43 -22.80 -15.43
CA SER A 171 3.79 -23.20 -15.83
C SER A 171 3.93 -23.30 -17.34
N ALA A 172 2.90 -23.79 -18.05
CA ALA A 172 2.89 -23.87 -19.51
C ALA A 172 2.72 -22.49 -20.21
N ALA A 173 2.18 -21.49 -19.50
CA ALA A 173 1.88 -20.16 -20.02
C ALA A 173 2.92 -19.09 -19.63
N LEU A 174 3.99 -19.43 -18.91
CA LEU A 174 5.02 -18.51 -18.46
C LEU A 174 5.61 -17.67 -19.61
N SER A 175 5.60 -16.36 -19.46
CA SER A 175 6.07 -15.40 -20.44
C SER A 175 6.87 -14.26 -19.80
N PRO A 176 7.90 -13.71 -20.45
CA PRO A 176 8.58 -12.48 -19.99
C PRO A 176 7.68 -11.23 -20.05
N THR A 177 6.50 -11.33 -20.62
CA THR A 177 5.48 -10.26 -20.65
C THR A 177 4.21 -10.62 -19.88
N GLY A 178 4.22 -11.67 -19.05
CA GLY A 178 3.06 -12.18 -18.34
C GLY A 178 2.72 -11.45 -17.03
N GLY A 179 3.45 -10.39 -16.68
CA GLY A 179 3.19 -9.60 -15.45
C GLY A 179 1.76 -9.09 -15.33
N PRO A 180 1.15 -8.45 -16.36
CA PRO A 180 -0.25 -7.99 -16.31
C PRO A 180 -1.27 -9.12 -16.12
N ASP A 181 -1.02 -10.31 -16.71
CA ASP A 181 -1.90 -11.46 -16.53
C ASP A 181 -1.82 -11.99 -15.09
N ALA A 182 -0.60 -12.05 -14.52
CA ALA A 182 -0.39 -12.42 -13.12
C ALA A 182 -1.08 -11.44 -12.16
N ALA A 183 -0.94 -10.13 -12.38
CA ALA A 183 -1.61 -9.10 -11.59
C ALA A 183 -3.14 -9.22 -11.65
N THR A 184 -3.69 -9.60 -12.80
CA THR A 184 -5.13 -9.83 -12.97
C THR A 184 -5.58 -11.10 -12.23
N ALA A 185 -4.79 -12.16 -12.23
CA ALA A 185 -5.16 -13.45 -11.66
C ALA A 185 -5.22 -13.42 -10.12
N ILE A 186 -4.45 -12.53 -9.47
CA ILE A 186 -4.45 -12.43 -7.99
C ILE A 186 -5.59 -11.57 -7.42
N MET A 187 -6.32 -10.82 -8.24
CA MET A 187 -7.44 -9.99 -7.82
C MET A 187 -8.54 -10.80 -7.12
N THR A 188 -9.24 -10.17 -6.17
CA THR A 188 -10.46 -10.73 -5.55
C THR A 188 -11.64 -9.79 -5.80
N THR A 189 -11.90 -8.88 -4.89
CA THR A 189 -12.88 -7.78 -5.02
C THR A 189 -12.31 -6.55 -5.72
N ASP A 190 -11.01 -6.58 -5.99
CA ASP A 190 -10.32 -5.52 -6.75
C ASP A 190 -11.04 -5.20 -8.06
N THR A 191 -11.15 -3.91 -8.40
CA THR A 191 -11.77 -3.45 -9.66
C THR A 191 -10.76 -3.36 -10.81
N LYS A 192 -9.46 -3.21 -10.49
CA LYS A 192 -8.35 -3.09 -11.46
C LYS A 192 -7.08 -3.79 -10.95
N PRO A 193 -6.25 -4.35 -11.87
CA PRO A 193 -4.94 -4.87 -11.49
C PRO A 193 -4.02 -3.72 -11.08
N LYS A 194 -3.22 -3.93 -10.02
CA LYS A 194 -2.31 -2.94 -9.47
C LYS A 194 -0.87 -3.33 -9.81
N GLN A 195 -0.15 -2.44 -10.44
CA GLN A 195 1.23 -2.65 -10.86
C GLN A 195 2.03 -1.35 -10.74
N SER A 196 3.33 -1.47 -10.46
CA SER A 196 4.25 -0.34 -10.39
C SER A 196 5.63 -0.74 -10.92
N VAL A 197 6.35 0.20 -11.50
CA VAL A 197 7.72 -0.01 -12.02
C VAL A 197 8.52 1.27 -11.82
N VAL A 198 9.74 1.10 -11.30
CA VAL A 198 10.78 2.13 -11.28
C VAL A 198 12.01 1.57 -11.99
N THR A 199 12.54 2.31 -12.96
CA THR A 199 13.75 1.95 -13.69
C THR A 199 14.81 2.99 -13.44
N GLU A 200 15.95 2.53 -12.96
CA GLU A 200 17.14 3.30 -12.70
C GLU A 200 18.24 3.01 -13.73
N ASP A 201 19.39 3.69 -13.64
CA ASP A 201 20.51 3.47 -14.54
C ASP A 201 21.11 2.07 -14.32
N GLY A 202 20.72 1.15 -15.18
CA GLY A 202 21.24 -0.20 -15.23
C GLY A 202 20.49 -1.25 -14.38
N TRP A 203 19.37 -0.92 -13.75
CA TRP A 203 18.52 -1.89 -13.01
C TRP A 203 17.07 -1.40 -12.87
N THR A 204 16.18 -2.31 -12.51
CA THR A 204 14.73 -2.07 -12.44
C THR A 204 14.13 -2.73 -11.20
N VAL A 205 13.14 -2.05 -10.60
CA VAL A 205 12.22 -2.63 -9.61
C VAL A 205 10.82 -2.63 -10.21
N GLY A 206 10.17 -3.79 -10.24
CA GLY A 206 8.79 -3.93 -10.68
C GLY A 206 7.94 -4.65 -9.64
N GLY A 207 6.65 -4.37 -9.59
CA GLY A 207 5.79 -5.00 -8.61
C GLY A 207 4.34 -5.13 -9.06
N MET A 208 3.62 -6.05 -8.41
CA MET A 208 2.18 -6.19 -8.50
C MET A 208 1.57 -6.34 -7.10
N ALA A 209 0.35 -5.86 -6.93
CA ALA A 209 -0.39 -5.99 -5.67
C ALA A 209 -1.86 -6.32 -5.93
N LYS A 210 -2.50 -6.96 -4.96
CA LYS A 210 -3.95 -7.08 -4.86
C LYS A 210 -4.41 -6.73 -3.44
N GLY A 211 -5.61 -6.17 -3.35
CA GLY A 211 -6.30 -5.84 -2.10
C GLY A 211 -7.33 -4.76 -2.34
N ALA A 212 -8.50 -4.91 -1.72
CA ALA A 212 -9.59 -3.94 -1.73
C ALA A 212 -10.34 -3.93 -0.38
N GLY A 213 -10.49 -5.07 0.30
CA GLY A 213 -11.05 -5.22 1.64
C GLY A 213 -10.07 -5.82 2.63
N MET A 214 -10.36 -5.73 3.94
CA MET A 214 -9.47 -6.09 5.05
C MET A 214 -8.13 -5.35 4.97
N LEU A 215 -8.15 -4.05 4.68
CA LEU A 215 -6.97 -3.21 4.51
C LEU A 215 -6.61 -2.54 5.84
N ALA A 216 -5.87 -3.22 6.73
CA ALA A 216 -5.41 -2.67 7.99
C ALA A 216 -3.96 -3.05 8.32
N PRO A 217 -3.23 -2.24 9.13
CA PRO A 217 -1.79 -2.37 9.34
C PRO A 217 -1.35 -3.72 9.96
N GLY A 218 -0.12 -4.07 9.66
CA GLY A 218 0.48 -5.38 9.95
C GLY A 218 0.46 -6.24 8.70
N LEU A 219 0.49 -5.57 7.56
CA LEU A 219 0.19 -5.95 6.20
C LEU A 219 -1.32 -6.23 6.03
N ALA A 220 -2.02 -5.30 5.39
CA ALA A 220 -3.44 -5.38 5.01
C ALA A 220 -3.69 -6.57 4.06
N THR A 221 -4.95 -7.01 3.82
CA THR A 221 -5.24 -8.15 2.92
C THR A 221 -4.66 -7.92 1.54
N MET A 222 -3.34 -7.97 1.51
CA MET A 222 -2.58 -7.79 0.28
C MET A 222 -1.72 -9.02 0.01
N LEU A 223 -1.65 -9.36 -1.25
CA LEU A 223 -0.57 -10.16 -1.79
C LEU A 223 0.23 -9.23 -2.69
N VAL A 224 1.50 -9.08 -2.40
CA VAL A 224 2.42 -8.24 -3.15
C VAL A 224 3.62 -9.07 -3.56
N VAL A 225 3.97 -9.01 -4.83
CA VAL A 225 5.23 -9.55 -5.35
C VAL A 225 5.99 -8.40 -5.99
N ILE A 226 7.23 -8.23 -5.56
CA ILE A 226 8.17 -7.24 -6.08
C ILE A 226 9.38 -7.98 -6.61
N THR A 227 9.87 -7.55 -7.74
CA THR A 227 11.02 -8.14 -8.44
C THR A 227 12.05 -7.06 -8.75
N THR A 228 13.31 -7.42 -8.69
CA THR A 228 14.39 -6.57 -9.18
C THR A 228 15.45 -7.39 -9.89
N ASP A 229 16.09 -6.82 -10.90
CA ASP A 229 17.25 -7.41 -11.55
C ASP A 229 18.59 -6.90 -10.99
N ALA A 230 18.56 -6.00 -10.01
CA ALA A 230 19.73 -5.59 -9.25
C ALA A 230 20.41 -6.77 -8.55
N LEU A 231 21.73 -6.76 -8.46
CA LEU A 231 22.52 -7.78 -7.76
C LEU A 231 22.57 -7.43 -6.27
N LEU A 232 21.76 -8.11 -5.47
CA LEU A 232 21.60 -7.89 -4.02
C LEU A 232 21.52 -9.21 -3.28
N THR A 233 22.00 -9.22 -2.04
CA THR A 233 21.86 -10.34 -1.11
C THR A 233 20.48 -10.35 -0.45
N SER A 234 20.08 -11.49 0.12
CA SER A 234 18.82 -11.60 0.87
C SER A 234 18.77 -10.69 2.11
N ASP A 235 19.90 -10.46 2.79
CA ASP A 235 19.95 -9.57 3.94
C ASP A 235 19.72 -8.10 3.53
N GLU A 236 20.31 -7.66 2.42
CA GLU A 236 20.07 -6.33 1.85
C GLU A 236 18.61 -6.16 1.41
N LEU A 237 18.03 -7.19 0.79
CA LEU A 237 16.62 -7.20 0.42
C LEU A 237 15.71 -7.13 1.66
N ASP A 238 15.98 -7.90 2.72
CA ASP A 238 15.17 -7.90 3.94
C ASP A 238 15.21 -6.54 4.63
N GLN A 239 16.40 -5.95 4.76
CA GLN A 239 16.55 -4.62 5.34
C GLN A 239 15.78 -3.56 4.55
N ALA A 240 15.94 -3.54 3.23
CA ALA A 240 15.28 -2.58 2.36
C ALA A 240 13.75 -2.78 2.36
N LEU A 241 13.28 -4.03 2.31
CA LEU A 241 11.86 -4.35 2.29
C LEU A 241 11.16 -3.91 3.59
N ARG A 242 11.75 -4.19 4.75
CA ARG A 242 11.18 -3.76 6.03
C ARG A 242 11.14 -2.24 6.17
N ALA A 243 12.17 -1.55 5.73
CA ALA A 243 12.20 -0.09 5.74
C ALA A 243 11.12 0.50 4.81
N ALA A 244 10.97 -0.03 3.60
CA ALA A 244 9.94 0.42 2.65
C ALA A 244 8.52 0.12 3.14
N THR A 245 8.23 -1.11 3.59
CA THR A 245 6.88 -1.50 4.04
C THR A 245 6.43 -0.71 5.25
N ARG A 246 7.33 -0.39 6.18
CA ARG A 246 7.04 0.42 7.37
C ARG A 246 6.41 1.77 7.05
N VAL A 247 6.86 2.43 5.98
CA VAL A 247 6.42 3.78 5.61
C VAL A 247 5.40 3.81 4.47
N THR A 248 5.01 2.65 3.95
CA THR A 248 4.07 2.51 2.82
C THR A 248 2.90 1.60 3.17
N PHE A 249 3.02 0.28 2.97
CA PHE A 249 1.92 -0.68 3.19
C PHE A 249 1.42 -0.68 4.64
N ASP A 250 2.31 -0.58 5.62
CA ASP A 250 1.93 -0.50 7.03
C ASP A 250 1.22 0.82 7.40
N ARG A 251 1.14 1.78 6.47
CA ARG A 251 0.40 3.03 6.63
C ARG A 251 -1.01 2.98 6.03
N VAL A 252 -1.39 1.91 5.36
CA VAL A 252 -2.76 1.74 4.83
C VAL A 252 -3.63 1.12 5.92
N ASP A 253 -4.70 1.81 6.30
CA ASP A 253 -5.66 1.37 7.33
C ASP A 253 -7.07 1.79 6.91
N SER A 254 -7.64 1.08 5.92
CA SER A 254 -8.94 1.43 5.35
C SER A 254 -10.12 1.00 6.23
N ASP A 255 -10.11 -0.21 6.78
CA ASP A 255 -11.27 -0.77 7.50
C ASP A 255 -10.93 -1.36 8.89
N GLY A 256 -9.68 -1.27 9.34
CA GLY A 256 -9.26 -1.77 10.64
C GLY A 256 -9.17 -3.30 10.75
N CYS A 257 -9.39 -4.04 9.65
CA CYS A 257 -9.42 -5.49 9.63
C CYS A 257 -8.10 -6.06 9.09
N MET A 258 -7.36 -6.79 9.94
CA MET A 258 -6.08 -7.42 9.58
C MET A 258 -6.31 -8.80 8.99
N SER A 259 -5.74 -9.06 7.80
CA SER A 259 -5.83 -10.34 7.13
C SER A 259 -5.00 -11.45 7.78
N THR A 260 -5.38 -12.69 7.45
CA THR A 260 -4.68 -13.92 7.83
C THR A 260 -3.59 -14.34 6.83
N ASN A 261 -3.51 -13.70 5.66
CA ASN A 261 -2.75 -14.18 4.50
C ASN A 261 -1.71 -13.19 3.97
N ASP A 262 -1.62 -11.98 4.52
CA ASP A 262 -0.76 -10.93 3.95
C ASP A 262 0.66 -11.39 3.75
N THR A 263 1.17 -11.12 2.57
CA THR A 263 2.52 -11.47 2.16
C THR A 263 3.03 -10.44 1.17
N VAL A 264 4.18 -9.85 1.47
CA VAL A 264 4.96 -9.03 0.54
C VAL A 264 6.27 -9.75 0.29
N VAL A 265 6.51 -10.18 -0.95
CA VAL A 265 7.72 -10.88 -1.38
C VAL A 265 8.54 -9.95 -2.26
N LEU A 266 9.83 -9.88 -2.01
CA LEU A 266 10.82 -9.21 -2.86
C LEU A 266 11.86 -10.21 -3.33
N MET A 267 12.02 -10.36 -4.66
CA MET A 267 12.97 -11.27 -5.29
C MET A 267 14.00 -10.50 -6.11
N SER A 268 15.26 -10.88 -6.01
CA SER A 268 16.32 -10.40 -6.90
C SER A 268 16.79 -11.51 -7.84
N SER A 269 16.85 -11.20 -9.12
CA SER A 269 17.41 -12.09 -10.15
C SER A 269 18.91 -11.88 -10.38
N GLY A 270 19.47 -10.73 -10.01
CA GLY A 270 20.84 -10.35 -10.30
C GLY A 270 21.16 -10.22 -11.80
N ALA A 271 20.11 -10.25 -12.67
CA ALA A 271 20.30 -10.34 -14.12
C ALA A 271 20.88 -9.08 -14.76
N SER A 272 20.77 -7.92 -14.12
CA SER A 272 21.43 -6.70 -14.58
C SER A 272 22.95 -6.71 -14.37
N GLY A 273 23.43 -7.50 -13.40
CA GLY A 273 24.83 -7.49 -12.93
C GLY A 273 25.22 -6.19 -12.19
N THR A 274 24.26 -5.28 -11.98
CA THR A 274 24.50 -4.00 -11.30
C THR A 274 24.17 -4.12 -9.82
N THR A 275 25.09 -3.72 -8.96
CA THR A 275 24.88 -3.56 -7.52
C THR A 275 24.63 -2.08 -7.26
N PRO A 276 23.38 -1.67 -6.93
CA PRO A 276 23.06 -0.28 -6.61
C PRO A 276 23.67 0.16 -5.28
N GLU A 277 23.80 1.47 -5.09
CA GLU A 277 24.02 2.02 -3.75
C GLU A 277 22.77 1.74 -2.89
N VAL A 278 23.00 1.45 -1.60
CA VAL A 278 21.92 1.05 -0.67
C VAL A 278 20.80 2.11 -0.60
N GLY A 279 21.17 3.40 -0.61
CA GLY A 279 20.20 4.51 -0.57
C GLY A 279 19.32 4.56 -1.81
N ASP A 280 19.92 4.41 -2.99
CA ASP A 280 19.22 4.47 -4.27
C ASP A 280 18.22 3.31 -4.42
N PHE A 281 18.64 2.10 -4.02
CA PHE A 281 17.74 0.94 -4.01
C PHE A 281 16.58 1.12 -3.03
N GLN A 282 16.87 1.65 -1.83
CA GLN A 282 15.85 1.93 -0.82
C GLN A 282 14.82 2.94 -1.32
N GLU A 283 15.26 3.99 -2.02
CA GLU A 283 14.37 5.01 -2.57
C GLU A 283 13.46 4.44 -3.67
N ALA A 284 14.03 3.73 -4.64
CA ALA A 284 13.28 3.11 -5.73
C ALA A 284 12.28 2.05 -5.22
N LEU A 285 12.69 1.20 -4.27
CA LEU A 285 11.81 0.21 -3.65
C LEU A 285 10.66 0.90 -2.89
N THR A 286 10.97 1.95 -2.13
CA THR A 286 9.96 2.72 -1.39
C THR A 286 8.98 3.39 -2.35
N ALA A 287 9.43 3.92 -3.49
CA ALA A 287 8.57 4.51 -4.50
C ALA A 287 7.59 3.47 -5.12
N VAL A 288 8.07 2.27 -5.46
CA VAL A 288 7.21 1.17 -5.94
C VAL A 288 6.19 0.77 -4.87
N CYS A 289 6.62 0.60 -3.62
CA CYS A 289 5.72 0.24 -2.52
C CYS A 289 4.69 1.33 -2.24
N ALA A 290 5.07 2.61 -2.28
CA ALA A 290 4.17 3.76 -2.06
C ALA A 290 3.11 3.87 -3.16
N ASP A 291 3.50 3.69 -4.43
CA ASP A 291 2.57 3.70 -5.56
C ASP A 291 1.57 2.54 -5.46
N LEU A 292 2.04 1.32 -5.16
CA LEU A 292 1.16 0.17 -4.93
C LEU A 292 0.22 0.38 -3.72
N ALA A 293 0.72 0.95 -2.62
CA ALA A 293 -0.09 1.27 -1.44
C ALA A 293 -1.19 2.31 -1.76
N LYS A 294 -0.86 3.32 -2.56
CA LYS A 294 -1.84 4.31 -3.05
C LYS A 294 -2.88 3.64 -3.96
N GLN A 295 -2.49 2.74 -4.84
CA GLN A 295 -3.41 2.00 -5.70
C GLN A 295 -4.35 1.08 -4.88
N LEU A 296 -3.87 0.48 -3.76
CA LEU A 296 -4.69 -0.29 -2.82
C LEU A 296 -5.74 0.61 -2.16
N GLN A 297 -5.34 1.77 -1.63
CA GLN A 297 -6.25 2.75 -1.03
C GLN A 297 -7.32 3.21 -2.02
N GLN A 298 -6.93 3.55 -3.26
CA GLN A 298 -7.82 4.06 -4.29
C GLN A 298 -8.86 3.05 -4.79
N ASP A 299 -8.59 1.76 -4.60
CA ASP A 299 -9.45 0.64 -5.01
C ASP A 299 -10.11 -0.06 -3.81
N ALA A 300 -10.11 0.59 -2.64
CA ALA A 300 -10.78 0.05 -1.45
C ALA A 300 -12.29 -0.09 -1.68
N GLU A 301 -12.85 -1.20 -1.17
CA GLU A 301 -14.25 -1.57 -1.34
C GLU A 301 -15.20 -0.42 -1.00
N GLY A 302 -16.02 -0.01 -1.98
CA GLY A 302 -17.07 1.00 -1.83
C GLY A 302 -16.60 2.41 -1.44
N ALA A 303 -15.29 2.71 -1.47
CA ALA A 303 -14.74 3.99 -1.03
C ALA A 303 -15.09 5.12 -2.00
N SER A 304 -15.52 6.27 -1.45
CA SER A 304 -15.72 7.52 -2.20
C SER A 304 -14.64 8.56 -1.97
N HIS A 305 -13.93 8.48 -0.84
CA HIS A 305 -12.82 9.38 -0.51
C HIS A 305 -11.54 8.60 -0.18
N ASP A 306 -10.42 9.11 -0.69
CA ASP A 306 -9.06 8.69 -0.34
C ASP A 306 -8.51 9.70 0.68
N ILE A 307 -8.38 9.27 1.94
CA ILE A 307 -8.05 10.15 3.05
C ILE A 307 -6.59 9.94 3.44
N ALA A 308 -5.80 11.01 3.45
CA ALA A 308 -4.47 11.05 4.04
C ALA A 308 -4.55 11.78 5.39
N ILE A 309 -4.24 11.08 6.48
CA ILE A 309 -4.17 11.65 7.83
C ILE A 309 -2.68 11.83 8.15
N GLU A 310 -2.21 13.05 8.02
CA GLU A 310 -0.86 13.46 8.36
C GLU A 310 -0.83 13.94 9.80
N VAL A 311 0.01 13.31 10.62
CA VAL A 311 0.26 13.71 12.01
C VAL A 311 1.67 14.23 12.09
N VAL A 312 1.83 15.46 12.57
CA VAL A 312 3.14 16.10 12.78
C VAL A 312 3.28 16.54 14.24
N GLY A 313 4.49 16.93 14.60
CA GLY A 313 4.71 17.45 15.96
C GLY A 313 4.66 16.38 17.06
N ALA A 314 4.78 15.08 16.76
CA ALA A 314 4.75 14.00 17.73
C ALA A 314 6.11 13.78 18.42
N VAL A 315 6.10 13.21 19.64
CA VAL A 315 7.32 12.84 20.40
C VAL A 315 8.07 11.70 19.74
N SER A 316 7.33 10.76 19.11
CA SER A 316 7.89 9.65 18.34
C SER A 316 7.07 9.38 17.07
N GLU A 317 7.67 8.68 16.10
CA GLU A 317 6.95 8.21 14.91
C GLU A 317 5.83 7.24 15.28
N ASP A 318 6.05 6.40 16.29
CA ASP A 318 5.04 5.44 16.76
C ASP A 318 3.83 6.15 17.38
N ASP A 319 4.03 7.28 18.09
CA ASP A 319 2.93 8.12 18.58
C ASP A 319 2.16 8.76 17.42
N ALA A 320 2.86 9.30 16.42
CA ALA A 320 2.21 9.85 15.22
C ALA A 320 1.35 8.79 14.50
N VAL A 321 1.88 7.55 14.38
CA VAL A 321 1.15 6.41 13.81
C VAL A 321 -0.07 6.05 14.65
N ALA A 322 0.08 5.97 15.98
CA ALA A 322 -1.03 5.62 16.88
C ALA A 322 -2.16 6.65 16.79
N VAL A 323 -1.82 7.94 16.78
CA VAL A 323 -2.76 9.05 16.59
C VAL A 323 -3.48 8.97 15.26
N GLY A 324 -2.73 8.85 14.14
CA GLY A 324 -3.32 8.74 12.79
C GLY A 324 -4.24 7.54 12.65
N ARG A 325 -3.85 6.37 13.18
CA ARG A 325 -4.68 5.15 13.18
C ARG A 325 -5.95 5.27 14.01
N SER A 326 -5.91 5.99 15.13
CA SER A 326 -7.11 6.21 15.95
C SER A 326 -8.19 6.95 15.18
N VAL A 327 -7.80 7.92 14.34
CA VAL A 327 -8.70 8.66 13.46
C VAL A 327 -9.14 7.80 12.27
N ALA A 328 -8.21 7.09 11.61
CA ALA A 328 -8.50 6.21 10.47
C ALA A 328 -9.54 5.12 10.80
N ARG A 329 -9.56 4.63 12.05
CA ARG A 329 -10.49 3.61 12.54
C ARG A 329 -11.76 4.16 13.17
N ASN A 330 -11.91 5.49 13.23
CA ASN A 330 -13.06 6.12 13.86
C ASN A 330 -14.23 6.20 12.88
N ASN A 331 -15.25 5.36 13.08
CA ASN A 331 -16.44 5.29 12.21
C ASN A 331 -17.18 6.63 12.12
N LEU A 332 -17.23 7.44 13.21
CA LEU A 332 -17.90 8.75 13.18
C LEU A 332 -17.14 9.75 12.32
N PHE A 333 -15.80 9.72 12.36
CA PHE A 333 -14.96 10.55 11.48
C PHE A 333 -15.15 10.13 10.01
N LYS A 334 -15.05 8.84 9.72
CA LYS A 334 -15.20 8.31 8.35
C LYS A 334 -16.58 8.61 7.76
N ALA A 335 -17.64 8.50 8.55
CA ALA A 335 -19.00 8.87 8.15
C ALA A 335 -19.17 10.38 7.94
N ALA A 336 -18.45 11.22 8.69
CA ALA A 336 -18.46 12.67 8.48
C ALA A 336 -17.83 13.03 7.12
N VAL A 337 -16.67 12.46 6.81
CA VAL A 337 -16.02 12.67 5.50
C VAL A 337 -16.92 12.22 4.35
N PHE A 338 -17.55 11.06 4.45
CA PHE A 338 -18.56 10.60 3.47
C PHE A 338 -19.71 11.61 3.28
N GLY A 339 -20.13 12.27 4.35
CA GLY A 339 -21.17 13.32 4.32
C GLY A 339 -20.64 14.71 3.98
N ASN A 340 -19.38 14.87 3.58
CA ASN A 340 -18.70 16.15 3.35
C ASN A 340 -18.75 17.09 4.56
N ASP A 341 -18.74 16.53 5.79
CA ASP A 341 -18.71 17.26 7.06
C ASP A 341 -17.27 17.32 7.60
N PRO A 342 -16.60 18.50 7.59
CA PRO A 342 -15.24 18.64 8.09
C PRO A 342 -15.22 18.69 9.63
N ASN A 343 -15.59 17.58 10.25
CA ASN A 343 -15.85 17.46 11.68
C ASN A 343 -14.56 17.24 12.49
N TRP A 344 -13.82 18.32 12.75
CA TRP A 344 -12.59 18.26 13.54
C TRP A 344 -12.83 17.79 14.99
N GLY A 345 -14.02 18.00 15.55
CA GLY A 345 -14.36 17.49 16.89
C GLY A 345 -14.30 15.97 16.98
N ARG A 346 -14.64 15.24 15.89
CA ARG A 346 -14.49 13.78 15.81
C ARG A 346 -13.02 13.36 15.69
N VAL A 347 -12.17 14.21 15.10
CA VAL A 347 -10.71 13.99 15.08
C VAL A 347 -10.17 14.09 16.50
N LEU A 348 -10.45 15.17 17.24
CA LEU A 348 -10.00 15.32 18.63
C LEU A 348 -10.55 14.22 19.55
N ALA A 349 -11.81 13.83 19.36
CA ALA A 349 -12.40 12.73 20.13
C ALA A 349 -11.68 11.39 19.86
N ALA A 350 -11.21 11.14 18.64
CA ALA A 350 -10.47 9.93 18.31
C ALA A 350 -9.07 9.95 18.92
N ILE A 351 -8.29 11.01 18.72
CA ILE A 351 -6.91 11.09 19.23
C ILE A 351 -6.84 11.07 20.75
N GLY A 352 -7.85 11.62 21.43
CA GLY A 352 -7.97 11.60 22.90
C GLY A 352 -8.12 10.20 23.51
N THR A 353 -8.24 9.13 22.71
CA THR A 353 -8.28 7.73 23.16
C THR A 353 -6.93 7.03 23.08
N THR A 354 -5.90 7.71 22.60
CA THR A 354 -4.53 7.15 22.47
C THR A 354 -3.70 7.39 23.72
N ASP A 355 -2.64 6.60 23.88
CA ASP A 355 -1.64 6.81 24.93
C ASP A 355 -0.49 7.73 24.47
N ALA A 356 -0.58 8.31 23.25
CA ALA A 356 0.41 9.24 22.71
C ALA A 356 0.52 10.50 23.56
N GLU A 357 1.74 11.04 23.70
CA GLU A 357 2.00 12.23 24.49
C GLU A 357 1.59 13.49 23.71
N PHE A 358 0.56 14.21 24.18
CA PHE A 358 0.16 15.53 23.70
C PHE A 358 -0.80 16.20 24.67
N ASP A 359 -0.97 17.53 24.57
CA ASP A 359 -2.01 18.28 25.28
C ASP A 359 -3.18 18.54 24.32
N PRO A 360 -4.40 17.99 24.58
CA PRO A 360 -5.56 18.21 23.72
C PRO A 360 -5.93 19.68 23.49
N TYR A 361 -5.50 20.58 24.37
CA TYR A 361 -5.78 22.01 24.28
C TYR A 361 -4.73 22.80 23.49
N THR A 362 -3.72 22.12 22.91
CA THR A 362 -2.72 22.75 22.05
C THR A 362 -2.71 22.17 20.63
N VAL A 363 -3.57 21.18 20.36
CA VAL A 363 -3.64 20.52 19.05
C VAL A 363 -4.26 21.41 17.99
N ASP A 364 -3.64 21.46 16.83
CA ASP A 364 -4.20 22.07 15.61
C ASP A 364 -4.71 20.99 14.65
N VAL A 365 -5.84 21.26 13.99
CA VAL A 365 -6.37 20.40 12.93
C VAL A 365 -6.70 21.22 11.71
N SER A 366 -6.16 20.79 10.55
CA SER A 366 -6.51 21.35 9.24
C SER A 366 -7.13 20.27 8.33
N MET A 367 -8.10 20.64 7.52
CA MET A 367 -8.72 19.78 6.52
C MET A 367 -8.65 20.46 5.16
N ASN A 368 -8.08 19.79 4.16
CA ASN A 368 -7.82 20.33 2.82
C ASN A 368 -7.22 21.75 2.83
N GLY A 369 -6.25 21.98 3.75
CA GLY A 369 -5.52 23.24 3.88
C GLY A 369 -6.19 24.32 4.70
N VAL A 370 -7.43 24.12 5.16
CA VAL A 370 -8.15 25.07 6.05
C VAL A 370 -7.98 24.62 7.51
N ARG A 371 -7.45 25.48 8.37
CA ARG A 371 -7.29 25.17 9.79
C ARG A 371 -8.61 25.37 10.53
N VAL A 372 -9.32 24.27 10.75
CA VAL A 372 -10.65 24.26 11.39
C VAL A 372 -10.60 24.21 12.91
N CYS A 373 -9.44 23.86 13.48
CA CYS A 373 -9.18 23.86 14.92
C CYS A 373 -7.80 24.43 15.21
N HIS A 374 -7.71 25.36 16.16
CA HIS A 374 -6.47 25.92 16.67
C HIS A 374 -6.45 25.84 18.19
N ALA A 375 -5.36 25.28 18.75
CA ALA A 375 -5.19 25.11 20.20
C ALA A 375 -6.44 24.48 20.87
N GLY A 376 -6.99 23.41 20.26
CA GLY A 376 -8.16 22.70 20.76
C GLY A 376 -9.49 23.46 20.67
N ALA A 377 -9.54 24.63 20.02
CA ALA A 377 -10.72 25.47 19.87
C ALA A 377 -11.08 25.69 18.37
N PRO A 378 -12.35 26.04 18.05
CA PRO A 378 -12.73 26.41 16.69
C PRO A 378 -11.87 27.56 16.13
N ASP A 379 -11.48 27.48 14.85
CA ASP A 379 -10.70 28.52 14.16
C ASP A 379 -11.44 28.99 12.89
N GLU A 380 -10.95 28.60 11.70
CA GLU A 380 -11.59 28.94 10.43
C GLU A 380 -12.98 28.31 10.30
N PRO A 381 -13.93 28.94 9.63
CA PRO A 381 -15.26 28.39 9.42
C PRO A 381 -15.23 27.05 8.66
N SER A 382 -15.99 26.06 9.13
CA SER A 382 -16.06 24.73 8.50
C SER A 382 -16.56 24.77 7.05
N ASP A 383 -17.38 25.77 6.68
CA ASP A 383 -17.88 25.94 5.33
C ASP A 383 -16.83 26.44 4.32
N ALA A 384 -15.64 26.81 4.80
CA ALA A 384 -14.49 27.09 3.95
C ALA A 384 -13.78 25.81 3.44
N VAL A 385 -14.09 24.64 4.04
CA VAL A 385 -13.49 23.35 3.65
C VAL A 385 -14.30 22.69 2.54
N ASP A 386 -13.66 22.39 1.42
CA ASP A 386 -14.26 21.59 0.35
C ASP A 386 -13.82 20.12 0.47
N LEU A 387 -14.75 19.23 0.77
CA LEU A 387 -14.58 17.78 0.83
C LEU A 387 -15.28 17.06 -0.33
N THR A 388 -15.76 17.76 -1.36
CA THR A 388 -16.49 17.13 -2.48
C THR A 388 -15.57 16.36 -3.43
N GLY A 389 -14.28 16.62 -3.39
CA GLY A 389 -13.26 15.88 -4.16
C GLY A 389 -12.95 14.53 -3.55
N ARG A 390 -12.43 13.60 -4.38
CA ARG A 390 -12.05 12.27 -3.90
C ARG A 390 -10.90 12.30 -2.88
N GLU A 391 -9.93 13.18 -3.07
CA GLU A 391 -8.78 13.30 -2.17
C GLU A 391 -9.13 14.19 -0.97
N THR A 392 -8.87 13.70 0.23
CA THR A 392 -9.05 14.42 1.50
C THR A 392 -7.75 14.37 2.29
N HIS A 393 -7.25 15.53 2.68
CA HIS A 393 -6.07 15.67 3.53
C HIS A 393 -6.47 16.21 4.90
N VAL A 394 -6.06 15.49 5.95
CA VAL A 394 -6.24 15.91 7.36
C VAL A 394 -4.85 16.05 7.97
N LEU A 395 -4.49 17.26 8.36
CA LEU A 395 -3.26 17.56 9.09
C LEU A 395 -3.57 17.74 10.58
N ILE A 396 -2.90 17.01 11.43
CA ILE A 396 -2.98 17.06 12.89
C ILE A 396 -1.60 17.45 13.42
N ASP A 397 -1.48 18.63 14.04
CA ASP A 397 -0.24 19.06 14.67
C ASP A 397 -0.37 18.91 16.19
N LEU A 398 0.45 18.04 16.78
CA LEU A 398 0.48 17.79 18.22
C LEU A 398 1.36 18.79 18.99
N GLY A 399 2.31 19.45 18.31
CA GLY A 399 3.14 20.51 18.86
C GLY A 399 4.14 20.09 19.94
N VAL A 400 4.45 18.79 20.13
CA VAL A 400 5.26 18.26 21.24
C VAL A 400 6.59 17.65 20.84
N GLY A 401 6.86 17.47 19.54
CA GLY A 401 8.11 16.86 19.08
C GLY A 401 8.39 17.05 17.57
N PRO A 402 9.44 16.43 17.03
CA PRO A 402 9.83 16.59 15.64
C PRO A 402 9.35 15.48 14.70
N HIS A 403 8.62 14.48 15.21
CA HIS A 403 8.27 13.30 14.44
C HIS A 403 6.93 13.45 13.74
N ALA A 404 6.78 12.73 12.63
CA ALA A 404 5.59 12.74 11.81
C ALA A 404 5.30 11.37 11.21
N ALA A 405 4.03 11.12 10.86
CA ALA A 405 3.61 9.97 10.06
C ALA A 405 2.31 10.28 9.32
N THR A 406 2.12 9.63 8.17
CA THR A 406 0.87 9.72 7.41
C THR A 406 0.19 8.35 7.38
N ILE A 407 -1.10 8.29 7.69
CA ILE A 407 -1.96 7.12 7.57
C ILE A 407 -2.91 7.31 6.40
N LEU A 408 -2.97 6.32 5.53
CA LEU A 408 -3.88 6.28 4.38
C LEU A 408 -5.13 5.49 4.75
N THR A 409 -6.31 6.09 4.58
CA THR A 409 -7.60 5.46 4.89
C THR A 409 -8.66 5.87 3.88
N ASN A 410 -9.88 5.38 4.06
CA ASN A 410 -11.03 5.72 3.23
C ASN A 410 -12.21 6.08 4.13
N ASP A 411 -13.22 6.71 3.56
CA ASP A 411 -14.48 7.00 4.23
C ASP A 411 -15.33 5.74 4.49
N LEU A 412 -16.41 5.88 5.24
CA LEU A 412 -17.38 4.82 5.50
C LEU A 412 -18.66 5.11 4.73
N THR A 413 -18.88 4.36 3.64
CA THR A 413 -19.96 4.59 2.69
C THR A 413 -21.08 3.56 2.81
N HIS A 414 -22.21 3.82 2.17
CA HIS A 414 -23.27 2.81 1.98
C HIS A 414 -22.79 1.65 1.10
N ASP A 415 -21.94 1.92 0.11
CA ASP A 415 -21.44 0.90 -0.81
C ASP A 415 -20.48 -0.05 -0.11
N TYR A 416 -19.61 0.44 0.81
CA TYR A 416 -18.80 -0.43 1.67
C TYR A 416 -19.67 -1.42 2.46
N VAL A 417 -20.74 -0.92 3.09
CA VAL A 417 -21.66 -1.77 3.85
C VAL A 417 -22.37 -2.75 2.94
N HIS A 418 -22.78 -2.33 1.75
CA HIS A 418 -23.45 -3.18 0.77
C HIS A 418 -22.54 -4.32 0.29
N GLU A 419 -21.31 -4.00 -0.14
CA GLU A 419 -20.34 -4.97 -0.62
C GLU A 419 -19.99 -6.02 0.45
N ASN A 420 -19.86 -5.60 1.70
CA ASN A 420 -19.50 -6.50 2.80
C ASN A 420 -20.68 -7.24 3.46
N SER A 421 -21.92 -6.92 3.10
CA SER A 421 -23.15 -7.57 3.64
C SER A 421 -23.92 -8.38 2.62
N ALA A 422 -23.77 -8.10 1.32
CA ALA A 422 -24.58 -8.71 0.27
C ALA A 422 -24.06 -10.07 -0.19
N TYR A 423 -22.76 -10.31 -0.08
CA TYR A 423 -22.15 -11.61 -0.44
C TYR A 423 -20.90 -11.87 0.41
N SER A 424 -20.51 -13.15 0.48
CA SER A 424 -19.27 -13.57 1.10
C SER A 424 -18.17 -13.59 0.03
N SER A 425 -17.16 -12.77 0.20
CA SER A 425 -16.00 -12.67 -0.70
C SER A 425 -14.84 -13.53 -0.22
#